data_0ebf5c410179a6eebc457ffc5b96d15b
#
_entry.id   0ebf5c410179a6eebc457ffc5b96d15b
#
_cell.length_a   1.000
_cell.length_b   1.000
_cell.length_c   1.000
_cell.angle_alpha   90.00
_cell.angle_beta   90.00
_cell.angle_gamma   90.00
#
_symmetry.space_group_name_H-M   'P 1'
#
loop_
_entity.id
_entity.type
_entity.pdbx_description
1 polymer ?
#
loop_
_entity_poly.entity_id
_entity_poly.type
_entity_poly.pdbx_seq_one_letter_code
_entity_poly.pdbx_strand_id
1 'polypeptide(L)'
;QNLWDEYKQETKINLVISGSVYSLMQKIFTDHNEPLFGRADNILCLRSFNTKVLKQIMEDFAPGYSNDDLLALYTLTGGIPKYVELFCDNQALSVDRIYDFVFSENSLFIDEGRNLLITEFGKNYGTYFSILSEIANGHYTQGEIESALGGTAIGGYLSKLENVYNLITRERPIFAKPGTKKNVRYVIGDNFLNFWFKYIEQNRSYIELQNFDDLRQLAKADYPTYSGRVLEKYFKQKLAETGGFKEIGSWWETKSSIGKQRINSYEIDIVALKSSGKKALIAEVKRVPENNYSHTVFMEKVEHLKQKEMSKYDIETQVLGLKDM
;
A
#
# COMPACT_ATOMS: atom_id res chain seq x y z
N GLN A 1 15.24 -28.00 -17.62
CA GLN A 1 15.00 -27.27 -18.86
C GLN A 1 15.12 -28.21 -20.08
N ASN A 2 16.28 -28.83 -20.34
CA ASN A 2 16.51 -29.68 -21.53
C ASN A 2 15.44 -30.77 -21.69
N LEU A 3 15.11 -31.50 -20.60
CA LEU A 3 14.05 -32.51 -20.63
C LEU A 3 12.68 -31.92 -20.99
N TRP A 4 12.34 -30.72 -20.49
CA TRP A 4 11.08 -30.09 -20.86
C TRP A 4 11.04 -29.68 -22.33
N ASP A 5 12.12 -29.07 -22.83
CA ASP A 5 12.23 -28.67 -24.25
C ASP A 5 12.15 -29.87 -25.19
N GLU A 6 12.69 -31.05 -24.77
CA GLU A 6 12.69 -32.28 -25.55
C GLU A 6 11.31 -32.95 -25.57
N TYR A 7 10.64 -33.06 -24.42
CA TYR A 7 9.46 -33.90 -24.26
C TYR A 7 8.12 -33.12 -24.17
N LYS A 8 8.13 -31.79 -24.12
CA LYS A 8 6.90 -30.99 -23.89
C LYS A 8 5.81 -31.24 -24.92
N GLN A 9 6.14 -31.59 -26.15
CA GLN A 9 5.16 -31.87 -27.21
C GLN A 9 4.59 -33.29 -27.18
N GLU A 10 5.31 -34.21 -26.58
CA GLU A 10 4.94 -35.62 -26.51
C GLU A 10 4.29 -35.97 -25.16
N THR A 11 4.50 -35.15 -24.15
CA THR A 11 3.97 -35.40 -22.80
C THR A 11 2.58 -34.79 -22.62
N LYS A 12 1.77 -35.43 -21.77
CA LYS A 12 0.49 -34.93 -21.28
C LYS A 12 0.61 -34.25 -19.90
N ILE A 13 1.81 -33.94 -19.47
CA ILE A 13 2.10 -33.33 -18.16
C ILE A 13 1.84 -31.82 -18.25
N ASN A 14 1.05 -31.30 -17.30
CA ASN A 14 0.97 -29.87 -17.04
C ASN A 14 1.98 -29.53 -15.92
N LEU A 15 3.01 -28.76 -16.27
CA LEU A 15 4.02 -28.33 -15.30
C LEU A 15 3.63 -26.96 -14.74
N VAL A 16 3.45 -26.90 -13.42
CA VAL A 16 3.23 -25.65 -12.68
C VAL A 16 4.42 -25.37 -11.81
N ILE A 17 5.05 -24.21 -11.99
CA ILE A 17 6.17 -23.74 -11.16
C ILE A 17 5.68 -22.56 -10.36
N SER A 18 5.84 -22.61 -9.04
CA SER A 18 5.47 -21.52 -8.12
C SER A 18 6.68 -21.04 -7.33
N GLY A 19 6.69 -19.78 -6.96
CA GLY A 19 7.71 -19.19 -6.11
C GLY A 19 7.18 -17.94 -5.40
N SER A 20 7.64 -17.72 -4.17
CA SER A 20 7.26 -16.59 -3.33
C SER A 20 8.20 -15.38 -3.45
N VAL A 21 9.40 -15.57 -4.01
CA VAL A 21 10.37 -14.48 -4.23
C VAL A 21 10.07 -13.83 -5.57
N TYR A 22 9.44 -12.66 -5.53
CA TYR A 22 8.95 -11.97 -6.72
C TYR A 22 10.07 -11.68 -7.72
N SER A 23 11.17 -11.07 -7.25
CA SER A 23 12.30 -10.69 -8.10
C SER A 23 12.93 -11.89 -8.79
N LEU A 24 13.05 -13.03 -8.09
CA LEU A 24 13.59 -14.28 -8.65
C LEU A 24 12.67 -14.85 -9.73
N MET A 25 11.37 -14.93 -9.46
CA MET A 25 10.39 -15.45 -10.43
C MET A 25 10.34 -14.59 -11.69
N GLN A 26 10.36 -13.27 -11.54
CA GLN A 26 10.44 -12.36 -12.67
C GLN A 26 11.73 -12.61 -13.47
N LYS A 27 12.88 -12.65 -12.82
CA LYS A 27 14.16 -12.92 -13.47
C LYS A 27 14.13 -14.22 -14.27
N ILE A 28 13.77 -15.33 -13.65
CA ILE A 28 13.77 -16.67 -14.28
C ILE A 28 12.97 -16.73 -15.59
N PHE A 29 11.81 -16.05 -15.64
CA PHE A 29 10.88 -16.19 -16.77
C PHE A 29 10.89 -15.00 -17.74
N THR A 30 11.40 -13.84 -17.34
CA THR A 30 11.35 -12.62 -18.17
C THR A 30 12.73 -12.08 -18.58
N ASP A 31 13.82 -12.51 -17.95
CA ASP A 31 15.17 -12.15 -18.37
C ASP A 31 15.65 -13.06 -19.51
N HIS A 32 16.01 -12.46 -20.65
CA HIS A 32 16.46 -13.19 -21.85
C HIS A 32 17.76 -13.99 -21.64
N ASN A 33 18.52 -13.72 -20.59
CA ASN A 33 19.71 -14.50 -20.24
C ASN A 33 19.39 -15.75 -19.44
N GLU A 34 18.16 -15.90 -18.94
CA GLU A 34 17.77 -17.02 -18.11
C GLU A 34 17.26 -18.20 -18.93
N PRO A 35 17.58 -19.44 -18.53
CA PRO A 35 17.24 -20.63 -19.29
C PRO A 35 15.73 -20.84 -19.53
N LEU A 36 14.87 -20.34 -18.66
CA LEU A 36 13.40 -20.50 -18.79
C LEU A 36 12.71 -19.31 -19.45
N PHE A 37 13.47 -18.33 -19.96
CA PHE A 37 12.92 -17.20 -20.69
C PHE A 37 12.01 -17.66 -21.85
N GLY A 38 10.81 -17.12 -21.90
CA GLY A 38 9.84 -17.38 -22.96
C GLY A 38 9.28 -18.82 -23.02
N ARG A 39 9.50 -19.65 -21.98
CA ARG A 39 9.00 -21.03 -21.94
C ARG A 39 7.72 -21.24 -21.15
N ALA A 40 7.28 -20.21 -20.40
CA ALA A 40 6.00 -20.23 -19.73
C ALA A 40 4.89 -19.90 -20.73
N ASP A 41 3.92 -20.78 -20.86
CA ASP A 41 2.71 -20.53 -21.67
C ASP A 41 1.80 -19.51 -20.97
N ASN A 42 1.77 -19.52 -19.64
CA ASN A 42 1.04 -18.57 -18.81
C ASN A 42 1.83 -18.19 -17.57
N ILE A 43 1.80 -16.92 -17.19
CA ILE A 43 2.35 -16.40 -15.95
C ILE A 43 1.18 -15.87 -15.12
N LEU A 44 0.91 -16.52 -13.98
CA LEU A 44 -0.15 -16.13 -13.06
C LEU A 44 0.47 -15.35 -11.90
N CYS A 45 0.09 -14.10 -11.76
CA CYS A 45 0.43 -13.29 -10.60
C CYS A 45 -0.76 -13.30 -9.62
N LEU A 46 -0.64 -14.01 -8.53
CA LEU A 46 -1.66 -14.03 -7.48
C LEU A 46 -1.73 -12.66 -6.82
N ARG A 47 -2.94 -12.16 -6.67
CA ARG A 47 -3.21 -10.86 -6.05
C ARG A 47 -3.85 -11.04 -4.68
N SER A 48 -3.77 -9.99 -3.87
CA SER A 48 -4.52 -9.90 -2.62
C SER A 48 -6.03 -10.01 -2.86
N PHE A 49 -6.76 -10.46 -1.86
CA PHE A 49 -8.21 -10.45 -1.87
C PHE A 49 -8.74 -9.03 -2.11
N ASN A 50 -9.79 -8.94 -2.91
CA ASN A 50 -10.48 -7.67 -3.13
C ASN A 50 -11.33 -7.28 -1.91
N THR A 51 -11.82 -6.04 -1.89
CA THR A 51 -12.58 -5.52 -0.76
C THR A 51 -13.87 -6.29 -0.51
N LYS A 52 -14.53 -6.78 -1.57
CA LYS A 52 -15.75 -7.59 -1.47
C LYS A 52 -15.49 -8.96 -0.82
N VAL A 53 -14.39 -9.62 -1.21
CA VAL A 53 -13.99 -10.92 -0.62
C VAL A 53 -13.61 -10.75 0.84
N LEU A 54 -12.90 -9.67 1.21
CA LEU A 54 -12.58 -9.41 2.61
C LEU A 54 -13.84 -9.20 3.46
N LYS A 55 -14.84 -8.49 2.94
CA LYS A 55 -16.14 -8.35 3.63
C LYS A 55 -16.82 -9.71 3.82
N GLN A 56 -16.84 -10.54 2.78
CA GLN A 56 -17.41 -11.89 2.87
C GLN A 56 -16.69 -12.73 3.94
N ILE A 57 -15.37 -12.69 3.98
CA ILE A 57 -14.58 -13.39 5.01
C ILE A 57 -14.95 -12.89 6.41
N MET A 58 -15.08 -11.56 6.59
CA MET A 58 -15.49 -11.01 7.88
C MET A 58 -16.91 -11.43 8.26
N GLU A 59 -17.83 -11.50 7.32
CA GLU A 59 -19.20 -12.00 7.54
C GLU A 59 -19.20 -13.48 7.95
N ASP A 60 -18.35 -14.30 7.33
CA ASP A 60 -18.30 -15.75 7.57
C ASP A 60 -17.58 -16.09 8.91
N PHE A 61 -16.50 -15.41 9.24
CA PHE A 61 -15.63 -15.74 10.37
C PHE A 61 -15.84 -14.86 11.62
N ALA A 62 -16.41 -13.67 11.48
CA ALA A 62 -16.69 -12.73 12.56
C ALA A 62 -18.07 -12.06 12.40
N PRO A 63 -19.18 -12.82 12.41
CA PRO A 63 -20.52 -12.25 12.25
C PRO A 63 -20.78 -11.11 13.23
N GLY A 64 -21.21 -9.95 12.70
CA GLY A 64 -21.42 -8.76 13.52
C GLY A 64 -20.18 -7.87 13.71
N TYR A 65 -19.11 -8.10 12.94
CA TYR A 65 -17.94 -7.23 12.92
C TYR A 65 -18.32 -5.76 12.62
N SER A 66 -17.52 -4.84 13.09
CA SER A 66 -17.64 -3.43 12.74
C SER A 66 -16.80 -3.11 11.48
N ASN A 67 -17.13 -2.03 10.78
CA ASN A 67 -16.29 -1.56 9.69
C ASN A 67 -14.87 -1.18 10.15
N ASP A 68 -14.69 -0.84 11.44
CA ASP A 68 -13.36 -0.60 11.99
C ASP A 68 -12.55 -1.91 12.13
N ASP A 69 -13.20 -3.02 12.47
CA ASP A 69 -12.56 -4.35 12.47
C ASP A 69 -12.11 -4.76 11.06
N LEU A 70 -12.96 -4.53 10.06
CA LEU A 70 -12.60 -4.74 8.65
C LEU A 70 -11.42 -3.86 8.23
N LEU A 71 -11.41 -2.58 8.64
CA LEU A 71 -10.31 -1.68 8.37
C LEU A 71 -9.02 -2.14 9.06
N ALA A 72 -9.10 -2.63 10.29
CA ALA A 72 -7.93 -3.15 11.00
C ALA A 72 -7.34 -4.39 10.31
N LEU A 73 -8.18 -5.33 9.89
CA LEU A 73 -7.73 -6.49 9.11
C LEU A 73 -7.08 -6.05 7.80
N TYR A 74 -7.72 -5.13 7.06
CA TYR A 74 -7.15 -4.60 5.81
C TYR A 74 -5.85 -3.82 6.06
N THR A 75 -5.76 -3.08 7.16
CA THR A 75 -4.57 -2.29 7.53
C THR A 75 -3.34 -3.17 7.72
N LEU A 76 -3.51 -4.33 8.33
CA LEU A 76 -2.40 -5.27 8.53
C LEU A 76 -2.15 -6.19 7.34
N THR A 77 -3.20 -6.67 6.69
CA THR A 77 -3.05 -7.74 5.70
C THR A 77 -2.97 -7.23 4.27
N GLY A 78 -3.54 -6.05 3.98
CA GLY A 78 -3.76 -5.60 2.60
C GLY A 78 -4.55 -6.61 1.76
N GLY A 79 -5.21 -7.58 2.41
CA GLY A 79 -5.91 -8.68 1.77
C GLY A 79 -5.00 -9.83 1.33
N ILE A 80 -3.74 -9.91 1.78
CA ILE A 80 -2.84 -11.03 1.47
C ILE A 80 -3.41 -12.31 2.10
N PRO A 81 -3.71 -13.36 1.30
CA PRO A 81 -4.42 -14.56 1.78
C PRO A 81 -3.77 -15.22 3.00
N LYS A 82 -2.44 -15.39 3.01
CA LYS A 82 -1.68 -15.96 4.13
C LYS A 82 -1.98 -15.26 5.46
N TYR A 83 -1.97 -13.94 5.45
CA TYR A 83 -2.21 -13.18 6.69
C TYR A 83 -3.67 -13.17 7.08
N VAL A 84 -4.58 -13.07 6.11
CA VAL A 84 -6.01 -13.16 6.37
C VAL A 84 -6.36 -14.51 7.01
N GLU A 85 -5.85 -15.62 6.47
CA GLU A 85 -6.01 -16.97 7.02
C GLU A 85 -5.50 -17.04 8.48
N LEU A 86 -4.30 -16.53 8.76
CA LEU A 86 -3.73 -16.53 10.11
C LEU A 86 -4.63 -15.79 11.12
N PHE A 87 -5.23 -14.67 10.74
CA PHE A 87 -6.17 -13.95 11.62
C PHE A 87 -7.50 -14.70 11.80
N CYS A 88 -8.01 -15.36 10.75
CA CYS A 88 -9.22 -16.18 10.83
C CYS A 88 -9.00 -17.39 11.74
N ASP A 89 -7.92 -18.14 11.56
CA ASP A 89 -7.61 -19.35 12.32
C ASP A 89 -7.43 -19.07 13.83
N ASN A 90 -6.89 -17.89 14.15
CA ASN A 90 -6.70 -17.45 15.53
C ASN A 90 -7.88 -16.62 16.07
N GLN A 91 -8.98 -16.50 15.32
CA GLN A 91 -10.15 -15.69 15.68
C GLN A 91 -9.79 -14.23 16.04
N ALA A 92 -8.72 -13.71 15.49
CA ALA A 92 -8.21 -12.38 15.76
C ALA A 92 -8.76 -11.38 14.73
N LEU A 93 -10.09 -11.18 14.73
CA LEU A 93 -10.80 -10.40 13.71
C LEU A 93 -11.48 -9.12 14.25
N SER A 94 -11.18 -8.70 15.47
CA SER A 94 -11.51 -7.36 15.98
C SER A 94 -10.26 -6.52 16.17
N VAL A 95 -10.39 -5.19 16.18
CA VAL A 95 -9.25 -4.27 16.38
C VAL A 95 -8.39 -4.74 17.55
N ASP A 96 -9.00 -5.00 18.71
CA ASP A 96 -8.25 -5.41 19.90
C ASP A 96 -7.54 -6.74 19.73
N ARG A 97 -8.24 -7.77 19.25
CA ARG A 97 -7.66 -9.10 19.07
C ARG A 97 -6.56 -9.13 18.00
N ILE A 98 -6.70 -8.34 16.94
CA ILE A 98 -5.65 -8.19 15.91
C ILE A 98 -4.36 -7.67 16.55
N TYR A 99 -4.44 -6.59 17.35
CA TYR A 99 -3.26 -6.02 18.00
C TYR A 99 -2.70 -6.94 19.09
N ASP A 100 -3.55 -7.63 19.84
CA ASP A 100 -3.14 -8.62 20.84
C ASP A 100 -2.38 -9.78 20.19
N PHE A 101 -2.83 -10.25 19.03
CA PHE A 101 -2.19 -11.33 18.27
C PHE A 101 -0.85 -10.90 17.66
N VAL A 102 -0.80 -9.71 17.06
CA VAL A 102 0.41 -9.19 16.40
C VAL A 102 1.52 -8.90 17.42
N PHE A 103 1.18 -8.31 18.56
CA PHE A 103 2.13 -7.90 19.61
C PHE A 103 2.14 -8.90 20.78
N SER A 104 2.22 -10.18 20.49
CA SER A 104 2.43 -11.24 21.48
C SER A 104 3.88 -11.76 21.41
N GLU A 105 4.38 -12.33 22.49
CA GLU A 105 5.76 -12.77 22.65
C GLU A 105 6.25 -13.72 21.53
N ASN A 106 5.37 -14.62 21.06
CA ASN A 106 5.69 -15.61 20.02
C ASN A 106 5.02 -15.29 18.68
N SER A 107 4.70 -14.03 18.42
CA SER A 107 4.04 -13.61 17.20
C SER A 107 4.94 -13.80 15.99
N LEU A 108 4.45 -14.50 14.98
CA LEU A 108 5.12 -14.67 13.70
C LEU A 108 5.43 -13.32 13.02
N PHE A 109 4.61 -12.29 13.30
CA PHE A 109 4.73 -10.99 12.66
C PHE A 109 5.99 -10.20 13.07
N ILE A 110 6.59 -10.53 14.23
CA ILE A 110 7.78 -9.84 14.73
C ILE A 110 8.95 -9.93 13.75
N ASP A 111 9.21 -11.11 13.20
CA ASP A 111 10.34 -11.33 12.29
C ASP A 111 9.92 -11.49 10.82
N GLU A 112 8.62 -11.60 10.53
CA GLU A 112 8.10 -11.87 9.18
C GLU A 112 8.59 -10.83 8.16
N GLY A 113 8.49 -9.54 8.46
CA GLY A 113 8.92 -8.49 7.54
C GLY A 113 10.42 -8.56 7.22
N ARG A 114 11.24 -8.84 8.23
CA ARG A 114 12.69 -9.03 8.05
C ARG A 114 12.99 -10.25 7.18
N ASN A 115 12.35 -11.39 7.45
CA ASN A 115 12.54 -12.63 6.72
C ASN A 115 12.18 -12.50 5.25
N LEU A 116 11.06 -11.84 4.94
CA LEU A 116 10.65 -11.53 3.57
C LEU A 116 11.72 -10.72 2.84
N LEU A 117 12.21 -9.65 3.46
CA LEU A 117 13.11 -8.70 2.81
C LEU A 117 14.54 -9.21 2.68
N ILE A 118 15.05 -9.99 3.65
CA ILE A 118 16.37 -10.62 3.54
C ILE A 118 16.39 -11.60 2.36
N THR A 119 15.30 -12.33 2.16
CA THR A 119 15.15 -13.26 1.04
C THR A 119 15.19 -12.53 -0.31
N GLU A 120 14.58 -11.33 -0.40
CA GLU A 120 14.58 -10.52 -1.62
C GLU A 120 15.91 -9.79 -1.87
N PHE A 121 16.51 -9.18 -0.84
CA PHE A 121 17.65 -8.27 -1.01
C PHE A 121 19.03 -8.92 -0.91
N GLY A 122 19.12 -10.06 -0.27
CA GLY A 122 20.40 -10.72 0.00
C GLY A 122 21.35 -9.83 0.81
N LYS A 123 22.63 -9.73 0.39
CA LYS A 123 23.68 -9.00 1.14
C LYS A 123 23.48 -7.49 1.25
N ASN A 124 22.68 -6.89 0.38
CA ASN A 124 22.49 -5.43 0.31
C ASN A 124 21.29 -4.92 1.12
N TYR A 125 20.75 -5.73 2.02
CA TYR A 125 19.49 -5.44 2.69
C TYR A 125 19.52 -4.13 3.51
N GLY A 126 20.64 -3.76 4.13
CA GLY A 126 20.72 -2.62 5.04
C GLY A 126 20.25 -1.29 4.44
N THR A 127 20.75 -0.92 3.25
CA THR A 127 20.34 0.33 2.60
C THR A 127 18.86 0.32 2.19
N TYR A 128 18.36 -0.82 1.69
CA TYR A 128 16.95 -0.95 1.34
C TYR A 128 16.06 -0.84 2.58
N PHE A 129 16.46 -1.46 3.69
CA PHE A 129 15.76 -1.34 4.97
C PHE A 129 15.66 0.10 5.45
N SER A 130 16.78 0.83 5.44
CA SER A 130 16.79 2.24 5.84
C SER A 130 15.85 3.08 4.98
N ILE A 131 15.83 2.88 3.66
CA ILE A 131 14.92 3.60 2.76
C ILE A 131 13.46 3.27 3.07
N LEU A 132 13.12 2.00 3.23
CA LEU A 132 11.74 1.58 3.54
C LEU A 132 11.30 2.08 4.92
N SER A 133 12.19 2.07 5.90
CA SER A 133 11.94 2.64 7.23
C SER A 133 11.61 4.13 7.15
N GLU A 134 12.35 4.92 6.37
CA GLU A 134 12.10 6.35 6.21
C GLU A 134 10.77 6.61 5.48
N ILE A 135 10.41 5.80 4.49
CA ILE A 135 9.10 5.89 3.83
C ILE A 135 7.97 5.60 4.83
N ALA A 136 8.10 4.57 5.65
CA ALA A 136 7.13 4.23 6.69
C ALA A 136 7.01 5.32 7.77
N ASN A 137 8.10 6.08 8.01
CA ASN A 137 8.14 7.26 8.88
C ASN A 137 7.45 8.50 8.32
N GLY A 138 7.07 8.48 7.03
CA GLY A 138 6.38 9.59 6.39
C GLY A 138 7.28 10.49 5.55
N HIS A 139 8.52 10.10 5.28
CA HIS A 139 9.37 10.74 4.29
C HIS A 139 9.05 10.19 2.90
N TYR A 140 8.22 10.88 2.16
CA TYR A 140 7.69 10.35 0.90
C TYR A 140 8.42 10.81 -0.35
N THR A 141 9.19 11.89 -0.28
CA THR A 141 9.96 12.38 -1.43
C THR A 141 11.41 11.90 -1.36
N GLN A 142 12.05 11.74 -2.53
CA GLN A 142 13.45 11.36 -2.58
C GLN A 142 14.33 12.29 -1.73
N GLY A 143 14.10 13.60 -1.79
CA GLY A 143 14.89 14.57 -1.03
C GLY A 143 14.69 14.48 0.48
N GLU A 144 13.47 14.16 0.97
CA GLU A 144 13.20 13.92 2.39
C GLU A 144 13.93 12.66 2.88
N ILE A 145 13.86 11.56 2.10
CA ILE A 145 14.53 10.30 2.43
C ILE A 145 16.07 10.49 2.42
N GLU A 146 16.62 11.11 1.38
CA GLU A 146 18.06 11.40 1.29
C GLU A 146 18.54 12.26 2.46
N SER A 147 17.76 13.29 2.84
CA SER A 147 18.07 14.14 4.00
C SER A 147 18.08 13.35 5.32
N ALA A 148 17.09 12.47 5.53
CA ALA A 148 17.02 11.61 6.71
C ALA A 148 18.17 10.60 6.79
N LEU A 149 18.67 10.15 5.63
CA LEU A 149 19.81 9.24 5.51
C LEU A 149 21.18 9.94 5.38
N GLY A 150 21.29 11.16 5.89
CA GLY A 150 22.56 11.90 5.95
C GLY A 150 23.07 12.36 4.57
N GLY A 151 22.18 12.57 3.61
CA GLY A 151 22.53 13.06 2.26
C GLY A 151 22.97 11.99 1.28
N THR A 152 22.80 10.73 1.62
CA THR A 152 23.16 9.61 0.72
C THR A 152 22.24 9.56 -0.51
N ALA A 153 22.81 9.56 -1.71
CA ALA A 153 22.08 9.46 -2.96
C ALA A 153 21.41 8.07 -3.12
N ILE A 154 20.09 8.04 -3.22
CA ILE A 154 19.30 6.78 -3.21
C ILE A 154 18.52 6.52 -4.50
N GLY A 155 18.64 7.36 -5.52
CA GLY A 155 17.84 7.22 -6.76
C GLY A 155 17.90 5.85 -7.42
N GLY A 156 19.08 5.21 -7.43
CA GLY A 156 19.27 3.85 -7.94
C GLY A 156 18.57 2.78 -7.08
N TYR A 157 18.56 2.96 -5.77
CA TYR A 157 17.86 2.07 -4.83
C TYR A 157 16.35 2.20 -4.97
N LEU A 158 15.83 3.42 -5.06
CA LEU A 158 14.40 3.65 -5.29
C LEU A 158 13.92 3.01 -6.60
N SER A 159 14.72 3.14 -7.67
CA SER A 159 14.40 2.50 -8.95
C SER A 159 14.35 0.98 -8.84
N LYS A 160 15.25 0.35 -8.08
CA LYS A 160 15.21 -1.11 -7.86
C LYS A 160 14.05 -1.52 -6.97
N LEU A 161 13.78 -0.79 -5.89
CA LEU A 161 12.61 -1.05 -5.02
C LEU A 161 11.30 -0.99 -5.80
N GLU A 162 11.18 -0.06 -6.75
CA GLU A 162 10.00 0.09 -7.61
C GLU A 162 9.92 -0.99 -8.70
N ASN A 163 11.00 -1.17 -9.50
CA ASN A 163 10.92 -1.90 -10.77
C ASN A 163 11.40 -3.36 -10.67
N VAL A 164 12.24 -3.69 -9.70
CA VAL A 164 12.79 -5.05 -9.53
C VAL A 164 12.08 -5.79 -8.40
N TYR A 165 11.96 -5.15 -7.24
CA TYR A 165 11.38 -5.77 -6.05
C TYR A 165 9.87 -5.53 -5.91
N ASN A 166 9.31 -4.54 -6.62
CA ASN A 166 7.89 -4.18 -6.55
C ASN A 166 7.39 -3.91 -5.10
N LEU A 167 8.25 -3.33 -4.27
CA LEU A 167 7.96 -3.06 -2.86
C LEU A 167 7.44 -1.65 -2.62
N ILE A 168 7.81 -0.70 -3.48
CA ILE A 168 7.31 0.67 -3.43
C ILE A 168 6.59 1.05 -4.72
N THR A 169 5.66 1.97 -4.57
CA THR A 169 4.96 2.58 -5.70
C THR A 169 5.29 4.06 -5.75
N ARG A 170 5.49 4.55 -6.96
CA ARG A 170 5.69 5.96 -7.22
C ARG A 170 4.34 6.62 -7.50
N GLU A 171 3.82 7.33 -6.53
CA GLU A 171 2.59 8.10 -6.68
C GLU A 171 2.86 9.48 -7.28
N ARG A 172 1.97 9.92 -8.16
CA ARG A 172 1.94 11.26 -8.74
C ARG A 172 0.54 11.83 -8.61
N PRO A 173 0.42 13.16 -8.53
CA PRO A 173 -0.91 13.78 -8.64
C PRO A 173 -1.57 13.34 -9.95
N ILE A 174 -2.84 12.99 -9.90
CA ILE A 174 -3.63 12.77 -11.11
C ILE A 174 -3.52 14.05 -11.97
N PHE A 175 -3.41 13.97 -13.25
CA PHE A 175 -3.05 15.04 -14.20
C PHE A 175 -1.56 15.40 -14.29
N ALA A 176 -0.67 14.80 -13.50
CA ALA A 176 0.75 15.00 -13.69
C ALA A 176 1.20 14.46 -15.05
N LYS A 177 2.00 15.25 -15.77
CA LYS A 177 2.52 14.82 -17.07
C LYS A 177 3.38 13.55 -16.94
N PRO A 178 3.27 12.59 -17.86
CA PRO A 178 4.13 11.42 -17.88
C PRO A 178 5.61 11.82 -17.82
N GLY A 179 6.42 11.12 -17.01
CA GLY A 179 7.84 11.40 -16.85
C GLY A 179 8.20 12.56 -15.91
N THR A 180 7.22 13.28 -15.36
CA THR A 180 7.50 14.32 -14.36
C THR A 180 8.19 13.72 -13.14
N LYS A 181 9.35 14.28 -12.78
CA LYS A 181 10.12 13.92 -11.57
C LYS A 181 9.75 14.77 -10.35
N LYS A 182 9.01 15.85 -10.55
CA LYS A 182 8.55 16.74 -9.49
C LYS A 182 7.23 16.20 -8.88
N ASN A 183 6.99 16.49 -7.61
CA ASN A 183 5.78 16.08 -6.89
C ASN A 183 5.53 14.56 -6.84
N VAL A 184 6.60 13.79 -6.78
CA VAL A 184 6.52 12.33 -6.67
C VAL A 184 6.60 11.95 -5.20
N ARG A 185 5.73 11.04 -4.77
CA ARG A 185 5.76 10.39 -3.47
C ARG A 185 6.08 8.91 -3.67
N TYR A 186 6.96 8.37 -2.85
CA TYR A 186 7.23 6.94 -2.75
C TYR A 186 6.46 6.37 -1.57
N VAL A 187 5.70 5.33 -1.81
CA VAL A 187 4.91 4.66 -0.76
C VAL A 187 5.17 3.16 -0.80
N ILE A 188 5.17 2.52 0.36
CA ILE A 188 5.25 1.05 0.44
C ILE A 188 3.92 0.49 -0.04
N GLY A 189 3.98 -0.35 -1.09
CA GLY A 189 2.79 -0.94 -1.71
C GLY A 189 2.08 -1.94 -0.81
N ASP A 190 2.83 -2.70 -0.03
CA ASP A 190 2.37 -3.73 0.88
C ASP A 190 1.96 -3.13 2.24
N ASN A 191 0.70 -3.36 2.66
CA ASN A 191 0.19 -2.84 3.93
C ASN A 191 0.89 -3.45 5.13
N PHE A 192 1.16 -4.78 5.09
CA PHE A 192 1.84 -5.46 6.17
C PHE A 192 3.26 -4.91 6.36
N LEU A 193 4.04 -4.77 5.29
CA LEU A 193 5.39 -4.21 5.38
C LEU A 193 5.39 -2.77 5.87
N ASN A 194 4.44 -1.94 5.42
CA ASN A 194 4.33 -0.56 5.90
C ASN A 194 4.03 -0.51 7.40
N PHE A 195 3.10 -1.34 7.88
CA PHE A 195 2.79 -1.51 9.30
C PHE A 195 4.00 -2.04 10.08
N TRP A 196 4.67 -3.07 9.54
CA TRP A 196 5.82 -3.72 10.16
C TRP A 196 6.98 -2.74 10.37
N PHE A 197 7.34 -1.97 9.36
CA PHE A 197 8.38 -0.94 9.50
C PHE A 197 8.00 0.10 10.56
N LYS A 198 6.76 0.59 10.54
CA LYS A 198 6.33 1.66 11.45
C LYS A 198 6.27 1.22 12.91
N TYR A 199 5.74 0.04 13.19
CA TYR A 199 5.46 -0.36 14.57
C TYR A 199 6.39 -1.43 15.12
N ILE A 200 6.95 -2.28 14.30
CA ILE A 200 7.81 -3.38 14.73
C ILE A 200 9.29 -2.99 14.58
N GLU A 201 9.73 -2.67 13.37
CA GLU A 201 11.15 -2.40 13.13
C GLU A 201 11.65 -1.13 13.85
N GLN A 202 10.87 -0.07 13.86
CA GLN A 202 11.25 1.18 14.56
C GLN A 202 11.22 1.06 16.08
N ASN A 203 10.53 0.06 16.60
CA ASN A 203 10.38 -0.15 18.05
C ASN A 203 11.08 -1.43 18.53
N ARG A 204 12.17 -1.83 17.86
CA ARG A 204 12.94 -3.04 18.20
C ARG A 204 13.35 -3.11 19.67
N SER A 205 13.64 -1.98 20.30
CA SER A 205 14.00 -1.93 21.71
C SER A 205 12.91 -2.48 22.64
N TYR A 206 11.62 -2.25 22.33
CA TYR A 206 10.53 -2.85 23.11
C TYR A 206 10.52 -4.37 22.97
N ILE A 207 10.78 -4.87 21.77
CA ILE A 207 10.80 -6.32 21.47
C ILE A 207 11.99 -6.98 22.18
N GLU A 208 13.19 -6.39 22.12
CA GLU A 208 14.40 -6.87 22.78
C GLU A 208 14.24 -6.91 24.31
N LEU A 209 13.51 -5.97 24.87
CA LEU A 209 13.16 -5.92 26.30
C LEU A 209 11.92 -6.75 26.65
N GLN A 210 11.30 -7.46 25.68
CA GLN A 210 10.07 -8.24 25.84
C GLN A 210 8.88 -7.40 26.36
N ASN A 211 8.90 -6.09 26.10
CA ASN A 211 7.85 -5.17 26.53
C ASN A 211 6.75 -5.04 25.47
N PHE A 212 6.08 -6.15 25.19
CA PHE A 212 5.04 -6.23 24.17
C PHE A 212 3.77 -5.45 24.53
N ASP A 213 3.46 -5.33 25.81
CA ASP A 213 2.27 -4.61 26.27
C ASP A 213 2.35 -3.10 25.96
N ASP A 214 3.48 -2.46 26.25
CA ASP A 214 3.67 -1.06 25.93
C ASP A 214 3.73 -0.81 24.42
N LEU A 215 4.39 -1.72 23.67
CA LEU A 215 4.43 -1.65 22.21
C LEU A 215 3.01 -1.75 21.61
N ARG A 216 2.20 -2.67 22.11
CA ARG A 216 0.79 -2.84 21.72
C ARG A 216 -0.02 -1.58 22.00
N GLN A 217 0.14 -1.00 23.19
CA GLN A 217 -0.57 0.23 23.58
C GLN A 217 -0.17 1.40 22.67
N LEU A 218 1.12 1.56 22.39
CA LEU A 218 1.63 2.57 21.47
C LEU A 218 0.98 2.43 20.08
N ALA A 219 1.00 1.23 19.53
CA ALA A 219 0.45 0.96 18.20
C ALA A 219 -1.09 1.15 18.16
N LYS A 220 -1.81 0.71 19.21
CA LYS A 220 -3.27 0.95 19.34
C LYS A 220 -3.61 2.44 19.44
N ALA A 221 -2.83 3.21 20.17
CA ALA A 221 -3.06 4.65 20.32
C ALA A 221 -2.90 5.42 18.99
N ASP A 222 -1.96 5.01 18.14
CA ASP A 222 -1.74 5.63 16.82
C ASP A 222 -2.67 5.07 15.72
N TYR A 223 -3.34 3.94 15.95
CA TYR A 223 -4.17 3.26 14.95
C TYR A 223 -5.20 4.19 14.27
N PRO A 224 -5.94 5.05 14.98
CA PRO A 224 -6.90 5.95 14.32
C PRO A 224 -6.24 6.89 13.30
N THR A 225 -5.04 7.37 13.59
CA THR A 225 -4.26 8.25 12.69
C THR A 225 -3.70 7.46 11.52
N TYR A 226 -3.05 6.35 11.80
CA TYR A 226 -2.42 5.50 10.80
C TYR A 226 -3.43 4.92 9.79
N SER A 227 -4.51 4.36 10.30
CA SER A 227 -5.54 3.74 9.46
C SER A 227 -6.35 4.74 8.62
N GLY A 228 -6.30 6.04 8.92
CA GLY A 228 -6.91 7.06 8.07
C GLY A 228 -6.35 7.04 6.65
N ARG A 229 -5.03 6.95 6.49
CA ARG A 229 -4.38 6.82 5.17
C ARG A 229 -4.67 5.47 4.50
N VAL A 230 -4.79 4.42 5.30
CA VAL A 230 -5.14 3.09 4.78
C VAL A 230 -6.59 3.07 4.30
N LEU A 231 -7.48 3.82 4.94
CA LEU A 231 -8.86 3.99 4.51
C LEU A 231 -8.96 4.67 3.14
N GLU A 232 -8.11 5.67 2.85
CA GLU A 232 -8.01 6.25 1.50
C GLU A 232 -7.62 5.19 0.46
N LYS A 233 -6.62 4.36 0.78
CA LYS A 233 -6.18 3.24 -0.09
C LYS A 233 -7.31 2.23 -0.30
N TYR A 234 -8.04 1.88 0.76
CA TYR A 234 -9.20 0.99 0.69
C TYR A 234 -10.26 1.51 -0.28
N PHE A 235 -10.64 2.78 -0.19
CA PHE A 235 -11.64 3.35 -1.08
C PHE A 235 -11.16 3.48 -2.53
N LYS A 236 -9.89 3.82 -2.77
CA LYS A 236 -9.32 3.79 -4.13
C LYS A 236 -9.41 2.39 -4.73
N GLN A 237 -9.07 1.35 -3.95
CA GLN A 237 -9.20 -0.04 -4.36
C GLN A 237 -10.67 -0.42 -4.62
N LYS A 238 -11.59 -0.11 -3.70
CA LYS A 238 -13.02 -0.37 -3.84
C LYS A 238 -13.60 0.27 -5.11
N LEU A 239 -13.23 1.51 -5.41
CA LEU A 239 -13.64 2.20 -6.65
C LEU A 239 -13.06 1.52 -7.89
N ALA A 240 -11.80 1.09 -7.85
CA ALA A 240 -11.18 0.36 -8.97
C ALA A 240 -11.88 -0.99 -9.22
N GLU A 241 -12.27 -1.69 -8.17
CA GLU A 241 -12.98 -2.97 -8.23
C GLU A 241 -14.42 -2.84 -8.76
N THR A 242 -15.10 -1.72 -8.48
CA THR A 242 -16.44 -1.47 -9.04
C THR A 242 -16.43 -1.19 -10.54
N GLY A 243 -15.29 -0.79 -11.08
CA GLY A 243 -15.14 -0.47 -12.50
C GLY A 243 -15.77 0.89 -12.89
N GLY A 244 -15.75 1.19 -14.19
CA GLY A 244 -16.34 2.42 -14.73
C GLY A 244 -15.45 3.65 -14.64
N PHE A 245 -14.26 3.53 -14.07
CA PHE A 245 -13.25 4.59 -14.00
C PHE A 245 -12.05 4.25 -14.89
N LYS A 246 -11.55 5.23 -15.63
CA LYS A 246 -10.33 5.09 -16.44
C LYS A 246 -9.06 5.40 -15.65
N GLU A 247 -9.20 6.21 -14.57
CA GLU A 247 -8.08 6.62 -13.73
C GLU A 247 -8.61 6.98 -12.33
N ILE A 248 -7.90 6.53 -11.30
CA ILE A 248 -8.18 6.82 -9.90
C ILE A 248 -6.86 7.19 -9.23
N GLY A 249 -6.81 8.31 -8.55
CA GLY A 249 -5.63 8.77 -7.86
C GLY A 249 -5.96 9.83 -6.81
N SER A 250 -4.92 10.45 -6.26
CA SER A 250 -5.02 11.65 -5.44
C SER A 250 -4.54 12.85 -6.23
N TRP A 251 -4.91 14.02 -5.78
CA TRP A 251 -4.35 15.25 -6.33
C TRP A 251 -3.75 16.11 -5.23
N TRP A 252 -2.57 16.64 -5.47
CA TRP A 252 -1.91 17.59 -4.57
C TRP A 252 -1.01 18.53 -5.33
N GLU A 253 -0.78 19.71 -4.75
CA GLU A 253 0.17 20.67 -5.29
C GLU A 253 1.52 20.60 -4.56
N THR A 254 2.57 21.02 -5.27
CA THR A 254 3.88 21.22 -4.63
C THR A 254 3.78 22.40 -3.66
N LYS A 255 4.23 22.21 -2.44
CA LYS A 255 4.34 23.29 -1.47
C LYS A 255 5.21 24.40 -2.08
N SER A 256 4.64 25.54 -2.37
CA SER A 256 5.40 26.75 -2.68
C SER A 256 5.83 27.42 -1.38
N SER A 257 7.10 27.81 -1.29
CA SER A 257 7.56 28.65 -0.18
C SER A 257 7.56 30.11 -0.62
N ILE A 258 6.80 30.96 0.08
CA ILE A 258 6.97 32.40 0.01
C ILE A 258 7.81 32.81 1.24
N GLY A 259 9.09 33.10 1.01
CA GLY A 259 10.04 33.32 2.11
C GLY A 259 10.30 32.04 2.94
N LYS A 260 10.18 32.14 4.27
CA LYS A 260 10.35 31.00 5.21
C LYS A 260 9.02 30.27 5.54
N GLN A 261 7.87 30.78 5.07
CA GLN A 261 6.56 30.14 5.29
C GLN A 261 6.22 29.17 4.17
N ARG A 262 5.98 27.92 4.54
CA ARG A 262 5.34 26.94 3.64
C ARG A 262 3.85 27.24 3.61
N ILE A 263 3.34 27.67 2.47
CA ILE A 263 1.91 27.83 2.24
C ILE A 263 1.27 26.46 2.06
N ASN A 264 0.13 26.22 2.71
CA ASN A 264 -0.61 24.97 2.61
C ASN A 264 -0.88 24.63 1.15
N SER A 265 -0.37 23.50 0.74
CA SER A 265 -0.70 22.93 -0.56
C SER A 265 -2.09 22.30 -0.47
N TYR A 266 -2.91 22.52 -1.48
CA TYR A 266 -4.18 21.81 -1.63
C TYR A 266 -3.88 20.30 -1.84
N GLU A 267 -4.66 19.46 -1.18
CA GLU A 267 -4.63 18.01 -1.35
C GLU A 267 -6.05 17.46 -1.34
N ILE A 268 -6.35 16.56 -2.26
CA ILE A 268 -7.61 15.84 -2.41
C ILE A 268 -7.31 14.35 -2.39
N ASP A 269 -7.98 13.63 -1.51
CA ASP A 269 -7.68 12.22 -1.22
C ASP A 269 -7.99 11.31 -2.40
N ILE A 270 -9.14 11.54 -3.07
CA ILE A 270 -9.56 10.73 -4.21
C ILE A 270 -10.08 11.63 -5.34
N VAL A 271 -9.53 11.44 -6.53
CA VAL A 271 -10.05 11.92 -7.80
C VAL A 271 -10.19 10.72 -8.73
N ALA A 272 -11.41 10.38 -9.13
CA ALA A 272 -11.71 9.23 -9.98
C ALA A 272 -12.38 9.69 -11.28
N LEU A 273 -11.69 9.53 -12.40
CA LEU A 273 -12.15 9.94 -13.72
C LEU A 273 -12.96 8.82 -14.36
N LYS A 274 -14.23 9.06 -14.71
CA LYS A 274 -15.09 8.05 -15.34
C LYS A 274 -14.59 7.70 -16.76
N SER A 275 -14.80 6.45 -17.17
CA SER A 275 -14.38 5.95 -18.47
C SER A 275 -15.14 6.60 -19.62
N SER A 276 -16.37 7.05 -19.40
CA SER A 276 -17.20 7.71 -20.38
C SER A 276 -17.44 9.18 -20.05
N GLY A 277 -17.29 10.06 -21.05
CA GLY A 277 -17.51 11.48 -20.92
C GLY A 277 -16.45 12.19 -20.08
N LYS A 278 -16.69 13.47 -19.80
CA LYS A 278 -15.89 14.28 -18.88
C LYS A 278 -16.58 14.32 -17.52
N LYS A 279 -16.68 13.17 -16.85
CA LYS A 279 -17.27 13.04 -15.53
C LYS A 279 -16.23 12.57 -14.54
N ALA A 280 -16.30 13.04 -13.31
CA ALA A 280 -15.39 12.66 -12.25
C ALA A 280 -16.10 12.61 -10.90
N LEU A 281 -15.61 11.71 -10.05
CA LEU A 281 -15.91 11.67 -8.63
C LEU A 281 -14.71 12.26 -7.88
N ILE A 282 -14.97 13.23 -7.01
CA ILE A 282 -13.97 13.78 -6.07
C ILE A 282 -14.43 13.44 -4.66
N ALA A 283 -13.57 12.81 -3.87
CA ALA A 283 -13.91 12.47 -2.50
C ALA A 283 -12.83 12.87 -1.50
N GLU A 284 -13.28 13.34 -0.35
CA GLU A 284 -12.50 13.47 0.89
C GLU A 284 -12.76 12.24 1.75
N VAL A 285 -11.72 11.70 2.37
CA VAL A 285 -11.81 10.49 3.22
C VAL A 285 -11.51 10.85 4.65
N LYS A 286 -12.42 10.54 5.56
CA LYS A 286 -12.25 10.74 7.01
C LYS A 286 -12.80 9.53 7.74
N ARG A 287 -12.09 9.03 8.76
CA ARG A 287 -12.59 7.88 9.55
C ARG A 287 -13.97 8.16 10.13
N VAL A 288 -14.15 9.34 10.73
CA VAL A 288 -15.40 9.84 11.31
C VAL A 288 -15.64 11.24 10.73
N PRO A 289 -16.35 11.36 9.59
CA PRO A 289 -16.56 12.64 8.92
C PRO A 289 -17.21 13.69 9.83
N GLU A 290 -18.11 13.26 10.70
CA GLU A 290 -18.86 14.13 11.61
C GLU A 290 -17.94 14.95 12.54
N ASN A 291 -16.73 14.42 12.84
CA ASN A 291 -15.81 15.04 13.80
C ASN A 291 -14.74 15.90 13.13
N ASN A 292 -14.33 15.56 11.91
CA ASN A 292 -13.08 16.07 11.31
C ASN A 292 -13.26 16.57 9.88
N TYR A 293 -14.49 16.83 9.43
CA TYR A 293 -14.77 17.28 8.08
C TYR A 293 -15.31 18.72 8.07
N SER A 294 -14.78 19.54 7.18
CA SER A 294 -15.31 20.87 6.86
C SER A 294 -15.72 20.91 5.39
N HIS A 295 -17.01 21.01 5.15
CA HIS A 295 -17.56 21.11 3.79
C HIS A 295 -17.00 22.31 3.03
N THR A 296 -16.90 23.47 3.68
CA THR A 296 -16.35 24.68 3.07
C THR A 296 -14.93 24.48 2.58
N VAL A 297 -14.04 23.94 3.43
CA VAL A 297 -12.64 23.69 3.06
C VAL A 297 -12.52 22.65 1.94
N PHE A 298 -13.36 21.60 1.96
CA PHE A 298 -13.38 20.62 0.89
C PHE A 298 -13.83 21.23 -0.44
N MET A 299 -14.89 22.02 -0.44
CA MET A 299 -15.38 22.67 -1.67
C MET A 299 -14.40 23.71 -2.22
N GLU A 300 -13.64 24.41 -1.37
CA GLU A 300 -12.54 25.27 -1.81
C GLU A 300 -11.46 24.48 -2.58
N LYS A 301 -11.06 23.31 -2.06
CA LYS A 301 -10.12 22.43 -2.76
C LYS A 301 -10.66 21.96 -4.11
N VAL A 302 -11.92 21.54 -4.14
CA VAL A 302 -12.61 21.08 -5.36
C VAL A 302 -12.68 22.18 -6.40
N GLU A 303 -13.08 23.38 -6.01
CA GLU A 303 -13.17 24.51 -6.94
C GLU A 303 -11.78 24.91 -7.47
N HIS A 304 -10.75 24.90 -6.62
CA HIS A 304 -9.38 25.16 -7.04
C HIS A 304 -8.91 24.14 -8.09
N LEU A 305 -9.12 22.83 -7.85
CA LEU A 305 -8.80 21.77 -8.82
C LEU A 305 -9.60 21.95 -10.11
N LYS A 306 -10.90 22.27 -10.00
CA LYS A 306 -11.78 22.46 -11.15
C LYS A 306 -11.28 23.56 -12.07
N GLN A 307 -10.92 24.72 -11.52
CA GLN A 307 -10.39 25.86 -12.28
C GLN A 307 -9.07 25.51 -12.97
N LYS A 308 -8.21 24.71 -12.31
CA LYS A 308 -6.87 24.41 -12.78
C LYS A 308 -6.82 23.32 -13.85
N GLU A 309 -7.50 22.19 -13.61
CA GLU A 309 -7.34 20.96 -14.41
C GLU A 309 -8.66 20.43 -14.98
N MET A 310 -9.81 20.79 -14.39
CA MET A 310 -11.08 20.11 -14.63
C MET A 310 -12.21 21.04 -15.06
N SER A 311 -11.93 22.17 -15.70
CA SER A 311 -12.94 23.20 -16.08
C SER A 311 -14.08 22.63 -16.95
N LYS A 312 -13.87 21.54 -17.66
CA LYS A 312 -14.83 20.89 -18.56
C LYS A 312 -15.45 19.61 -17.98
N TYR A 313 -15.18 19.30 -16.71
CA TYR A 313 -15.71 18.10 -16.08
C TYR A 313 -17.00 18.38 -15.33
N ASP A 314 -17.92 17.43 -15.42
CA ASP A 314 -19.06 17.29 -14.53
C ASP A 314 -18.58 16.55 -13.28
N ILE A 315 -18.60 17.19 -12.12
CA ILE A 315 -17.97 16.74 -10.90
C ILE A 315 -19.03 16.36 -9.88
N GLU A 316 -19.01 15.10 -9.47
CA GLU A 316 -19.72 14.59 -8.30
C GLU A 316 -18.77 14.64 -7.08
N THR A 317 -19.25 15.08 -5.93
CA THR A 317 -18.45 15.13 -4.70
C THR A 317 -19.01 14.20 -3.64
N GLN A 318 -18.13 13.52 -2.89
CA GLN A 318 -18.51 12.63 -1.79
C GLN A 318 -17.58 12.81 -0.58
N VAL A 319 -18.09 12.48 0.59
CA VAL A 319 -17.29 12.30 1.82
C VAL A 319 -17.46 10.86 2.24
N LEU A 320 -16.33 10.15 2.32
CA LEU A 320 -16.28 8.73 2.61
C LEU A 320 -15.70 8.49 4.01
N GLY A 321 -16.32 7.61 4.76
CA GLY A 321 -15.87 7.25 6.10
C GLY A 321 -16.05 5.77 6.41
N LEU A 322 -15.80 5.37 7.66
CA LEU A 322 -15.94 3.98 8.08
C LEU A 322 -17.31 3.39 7.73
N LYS A 323 -18.37 4.18 7.83
CA LYS A 323 -19.74 3.74 7.52
C LYS A 323 -19.94 3.32 6.05
N ASP A 324 -19.08 3.78 5.15
CA ASP A 324 -19.17 3.56 3.70
C ASP A 324 -18.31 2.39 3.20
N MET A 325 -17.64 1.70 4.10
CA MET A 325 -16.80 0.54 3.79
C MET A 325 -17.58 -0.67 3.29
#